data_7264956e4b3397f7c81a30edafeecc51
#
_entry.id   7264956e4b3397f7c81a30edafeecc51
#
_cell.length_a   1.000
_cell.length_b   1.000
_cell.length_c   1.000
_cell.angle_alpha   90.00
_cell.angle_beta   90.00
_cell.angle_gamma   90.00
#
_symmetry.space_group_name_H-M   'P 1'
#
loop_
_entity.id
_entity.type
_entity.pdbx_description
1 polymer ?
#
loop_
_entity_poly.entity_id
_entity_poly.type
_entity_poly.pdbx_seq_one_letter_code
_entity_poly.pdbx_strand_id
1 'polypeptide(L)'
;MKIVIYQTSDLHGYIYPTNYVNDQPLGFLKIASYILNDEKNYDASLKIDCGDLVQGSALTHFLSKQAIDENPIIKGLEAINYNAYVLGNHEFNYGLNYLKNAYDKISDKVINANIKGLPFNTKPYKVFDFNGFKIGCIGFTTVYIPNWEQEANIKDLEFLDVVKQYAKYEKELKENCDFIIVCYHGGFEKSLDENMTPTEALTKENQGSELLENFDSINMILSGHQHRSFITKIKDVICSQPMHNGQSFTKVVIDTESNDISYELVDVSKLNDDIDDKLENIFTQTKKDLEVYLDKIIGEFDKDIKVDDIFLARLKGHPFINFLHQVQLDVSGADFSALSVFDSAMGFSKKISVRDVLINYPYPNTLKVLEVTGEKLKEAIEKSATYFVIEDGKIGINKDFLHPKVQHYNYDTFGGLEYKIDLSRDFYDRVVYMKKDGEDISMDKIYTIVLNNYRASNTSIYPAYKGCKVVKEINLDMSEI
;
A
#
# COMPACT_ATOMS: atom_id res chain seq x y z
N MET A 1 28.39 4.39 -23.82
CA MET A 1 28.18 3.45 -22.69
C MET A 1 26.70 3.31 -22.41
N LYS A 2 26.22 2.07 -22.20
CA LYS A 2 24.81 1.82 -21.89
C LYS A 2 24.64 1.48 -20.43
N ILE A 3 23.88 2.32 -19.71
CA ILE A 3 23.55 2.13 -18.29
C ILE A 3 22.09 1.69 -18.21
N VAL A 4 21.80 0.56 -17.55
CA VAL A 4 20.44 0.12 -17.30
C VAL A 4 20.03 0.44 -15.87
N ILE A 5 18.83 0.97 -15.69
CA ILE A 5 18.22 1.27 -14.39
C ILE A 5 17.01 0.38 -14.22
N TYR A 6 16.95 -0.34 -13.10
CA TYR A 6 15.79 -1.13 -12.70
C TYR A 6 15.17 -0.52 -11.43
N GLN A 7 13.85 -0.37 -11.44
CA GLN A 7 13.10 0.07 -10.27
C GLN A 7 12.09 -0.98 -9.89
N THR A 8 12.10 -1.36 -8.61
CA THR A 8 10.97 -2.00 -7.92
C THR A 8 10.32 -1.01 -6.96
N SER A 9 9.06 -1.23 -6.64
CA SER A 9 8.29 -0.51 -5.62
C SER A 9 7.10 -1.36 -5.19
N ASP A 10 6.61 -1.14 -3.98
CA ASP A 10 5.38 -1.76 -3.49
C ASP A 10 5.40 -3.29 -3.61
N LEU A 11 6.57 -3.90 -3.35
CA LEU A 11 6.71 -5.37 -3.37
C LEU A 11 5.91 -6.04 -2.26
N HIS A 12 5.65 -5.33 -1.14
CA HIS A 12 4.86 -5.81 0.00
C HIS A 12 5.26 -7.22 0.49
N GLY A 13 6.55 -7.58 0.32
CA GLY A 13 7.05 -8.90 0.67
C GLY A 13 6.59 -10.04 -0.24
N TYR A 14 6.04 -9.74 -1.41
CA TYR A 14 5.74 -10.77 -2.42
C TYR A 14 7.05 -11.21 -3.10
N ILE A 15 7.72 -12.15 -2.45
CA ILE A 15 8.99 -12.71 -2.92
C ILE A 15 8.75 -13.89 -3.86
N TYR A 16 7.88 -14.80 -3.46
CA TYR A 16 7.54 -15.99 -4.23
C TYR A 16 6.47 -15.69 -5.29
N PRO A 17 6.41 -16.47 -6.39
CA PRO A 17 5.35 -16.35 -7.40
C PRO A 17 4.03 -16.95 -6.90
N THR A 18 3.46 -16.37 -5.87
CA THR A 18 2.23 -16.85 -5.23
C THR A 18 1.48 -15.71 -4.53
N ASN A 19 0.17 -15.84 -4.45
CA ASN A 19 -0.66 -15.05 -3.53
C ASN A 19 -0.90 -15.78 -2.20
N TYR A 20 -0.06 -16.78 -1.87
CA TYR A 20 -0.15 -17.66 -0.70
C TYR A 20 -1.36 -18.63 -0.70
N VAL A 21 -2.14 -18.65 -1.76
CA VAL A 21 -3.20 -19.65 -2.04
C VAL A 21 -2.86 -20.47 -3.27
N ASN A 22 -2.50 -19.76 -4.35
CA ASN A 22 -2.20 -20.31 -5.65
C ASN A 22 -0.94 -19.67 -6.24
N ASP A 23 -0.27 -20.38 -7.13
CA ASP A 23 0.80 -19.80 -7.93
C ASP A 23 0.27 -18.63 -8.77
N GLN A 24 1.05 -17.57 -8.83
CA GLN A 24 0.72 -16.36 -9.56
C GLN A 24 1.95 -15.88 -10.34
N PRO A 25 1.77 -15.30 -11.52
CA PRO A 25 2.87 -14.78 -12.31
C PRO A 25 3.33 -13.40 -11.79
N LEU A 26 3.89 -13.36 -10.58
CA LEU A 26 4.35 -12.15 -9.88
C LEU A 26 5.54 -12.48 -8.98
N GLY A 27 6.03 -11.48 -8.25
CA GLY A 27 6.96 -11.64 -7.14
C GLY A 27 8.41 -11.37 -7.51
N PHE A 28 9.17 -11.04 -6.47
CA PHE A 28 10.55 -10.61 -6.60
C PHE A 28 11.49 -11.63 -7.22
N LEU A 29 11.33 -12.94 -6.96
CA LEU A 29 12.21 -13.96 -7.49
C LEU A 29 12.20 -14.00 -9.03
N LYS A 30 11.04 -13.77 -9.66
CA LYS A 30 10.95 -13.66 -11.13
C LYS A 30 11.65 -12.40 -11.64
N ILE A 31 11.43 -11.26 -10.97
CA ILE A 31 12.09 -9.99 -11.29
C ILE A 31 13.61 -10.12 -11.17
N ALA A 32 14.09 -10.64 -10.05
CA ALA A 32 15.50 -10.78 -9.76
C ALA A 32 16.21 -11.71 -10.77
N SER A 33 15.58 -12.83 -11.13
CA SER A 33 16.11 -13.77 -12.14
C SER A 33 16.21 -13.13 -13.52
N TYR A 34 15.20 -12.33 -13.90
CA TYR A 34 15.25 -11.52 -15.13
C TYR A 34 16.41 -10.52 -15.08
N ILE A 35 16.51 -9.73 -14.01
CA ILE A 35 17.55 -8.69 -13.87
C ILE A 35 18.95 -9.29 -13.97
N LEU A 36 19.23 -10.40 -13.27
CA LEU A 36 20.53 -11.09 -13.32
C LEU A 36 20.94 -11.54 -14.73
N ASN A 37 19.98 -11.81 -15.60
CA ASN A 37 20.24 -12.20 -16.97
C ASN A 37 20.33 -10.99 -17.90
N ASP A 38 19.42 -10.01 -17.74
CA ASP A 38 19.31 -8.86 -18.62
C ASP A 38 20.46 -7.85 -18.41
N GLU A 39 20.90 -7.62 -17.16
CA GLU A 39 21.96 -6.65 -16.86
C GLU A 39 23.31 -6.98 -17.54
N LYS A 40 23.52 -8.23 -17.92
CA LYS A 40 24.74 -8.67 -18.66
C LYS A 40 24.86 -8.05 -20.06
N ASN A 41 23.78 -7.48 -20.58
CA ASN A 41 23.74 -6.84 -21.89
C ASN A 41 24.15 -5.36 -21.85
N TYR A 42 24.49 -4.83 -20.65
CA TYR A 42 24.78 -3.41 -20.43
C TYR A 42 26.15 -3.24 -19.76
N ASP A 43 26.74 -2.04 -19.94
CA ASP A 43 28.03 -1.72 -19.37
C ASP A 43 27.97 -1.50 -17.85
N ALA A 44 26.82 -1.04 -17.37
CA ALA A 44 26.56 -0.82 -15.94
C ALA A 44 25.06 -0.96 -15.62
N SER A 45 24.75 -1.27 -14.35
CA SER A 45 23.37 -1.36 -13.86
C SER A 45 23.19 -0.57 -12.58
N LEU A 46 21.99 0.01 -12.40
CA LEU A 46 21.54 0.69 -11.20
C LEU A 46 20.19 0.11 -10.78
N LYS A 47 20.10 -0.43 -9.57
CA LYS A 47 18.90 -1.07 -9.03
C LYS A 47 18.40 -0.29 -7.82
N ILE A 48 17.13 0.13 -7.85
CA ILE A 48 16.51 1.01 -6.86
C ILE A 48 15.18 0.39 -6.43
N ASP A 49 14.96 0.34 -5.12
CA ASP A 49 13.64 0.04 -4.54
C ASP A 49 13.01 1.31 -3.99
N CYS A 50 11.77 1.58 -4.37
CA CYS A 50 11.04 2.79 -3.98
C CYS A 50 10.04 2.56 -2.85
N GLY A 51 10.27 1.58 -1.96
CA GLY A 51 9.57 1.42 -0.69
C GLY A 51 8.35 0.51 -0.72
N ASP A 52 7.71 0.38 0.44
CA ASP A 52 6.66 -0.58 0.73
C ASP A 52 7.12 -2.03 0.47
N LEU A 53 8.26 -2.36 1.06
CA LEU A 53 8.96 -3.62 0.85
C LEU A 53 8.63 -4.66 1.92
N VAL A 54 8.58 -4.25 3.21
CA VAL A 54 8.63 -5.19 4.35
C VAL A 54 7.29 -5.40 5.06
N GLN A 55 6.18 -4.93 4.49
CA GLN A 55 4.83 -5.14 4.99
C GLN A 55 3.84 -5.33 3.83
N GLY A 56 2.79 -6.16 3.99
CA GLY A 56 1.66 -6.29 3.07
C GLY A 56 1.39 -7.72 2.59
N SER A 57 2.12 -8.73 3.07
CA SER A 57 1.90 -10.14 2.73
C SER A 57 1.95 -11.05 3.94
N ALA A 58 1.52 -12.30 3.75
CA ALA A 58 1.64 -13.34 4.77
C ALA A 58 3.10 -13.58 5.19
N LEU A 59 4.07 -13.45 4.28
CA LEU A 59 5.49 -13.54 4.60
C LEU A 59 5.93 -12.41 5.53
N THR A 60 5.57 -11.17 5.24
CA THR A 60 5.96 -10.02 6.07
C THR A 60 5.32 -10.07 7.45
N HIS A 61 4.06 -10.53 7.54
CA HIS A 61 3.41 -10.78 8.83
C HIS A 61 4.15 -11.86 9.63
N PHE A 62 4.48 -12.99 9.00
CA PHE A 62 5.26 -14.04 9.65
C PHE A 62 6.61 -13.51 10.16
N LEU A 63 7.34 -12.77 9.33
CA LEU A 63 8.65 -12.21 9.70
C LEU A 63 8.55 -11.16 10.83
N SER A 64 7.47 -10.39 10.89
CA SER A 64 7.27 -9.39 11.96
C SER A 64 7.13 -10.03 13.36
N LYS A 65 6.72 -11.30 13.41
CA LYS A 65 6.57 -12.07 14.66
C LYS A 65 7.85 -12.85 15.05
N GLN A 66 8.89 -12.79 14.21
CA GLN A 66 10.14 -13.51 14.46
C GLN A 66 11.23 -12.57 15.00
N ALA A 67 12.07 -13.09 15.91
CA ALA A 67 13.32 -12.43 16.25
C ALA A 67 14.36 -12.80 15.18
N ILE A 68 14.49 -11.97 14.15
CA ILE A 68 15.42 -12.18 13.04
C ILE A 68 16.55 -11.17 13.09
N ASP A 69 17.79 -11.65 12.93
CA ASP A 69 19.00 -10.78 12.88
C ASP A 69 19.13 -10.09 11.51
N GLU A 70 18.54 -10.63 10.48
CA GLU A 70 18.60 -10.13 9.11
C GLU A 70 17.30 -10.46 8.38
N ASN A 71 16.66 -9.42 7.85
CA ASN A 71 15.42 -9.61 7.11
C ASN A 71 15.71 -10.35 5.78
N PRO A 72 15.13 -11.55 5.55
CA PRO A 72 15.42 -12.33 4.35
C PRO A 72 14.98 -11.63 3.06
N ILE A 73 14.00 -10.72 3.11
CA ILE A 73 13.57 -9.93 1.95
C ILE A 73 14.72 -9.00 1.54
N ILE A 74 15.24 -8.22 2.47
CA ILE A 74 16.40 -7.35 2.23
C ILE A 74 17.61 -8.17 1.74
N LYS A 75 17.87 -9.30 2.36
CA LYS A 75 18.95 -10.20 1.92
C LYS A 75 18.79 -10.66 0.46
N GLY A 76 17.56 -10.90 0.02
CA GLY A 76 17.27 -11.27 -1.36
C GLY A 76 17.57 -10.13 -2.35
N LEU A 77 17.22 -8.88 -2.02
CA LEU A 77 17.54 -7.73 -2.85
C LEU A 77 19.05 -7.47 -2.87
N GLU A 78 19.70 -7.60 -1.72
CA GLU A 78 21.16 -7.46 -1.62
C GLU A 78 21.92 -8.52 -2.42
N ALA A 79 21.38 -9.73 -2.56
CA ALA A 79 22.01 -10.81 -3.35
C ALA A 79 22.14 -10.47 -4.84
N ILE A 80 21.34 -9.54 -5.34
CA ILE A 80 21.46 -8.99 -6.70
C ILE A 80 21.97 -7.55 -6.72
N ASN A 81 22.59 -7.10 -5.61
CA ASN A 81 23.26 -5.80 -5.48
C ASN A 81 22.36 -4.60 -5.74
N TYR A 82 21.23 -4.48 -5.04
CA TYR A 82 20.50 -3.21 -5.02
C TYR A 82 21.39 -2.08 -4.52
N ASN A 83 21.26 -0.90 -5.14
CA ASN A 83 22.14 0.24 -4.96
C ASN A 83 21.55 1.31 -4.04
N ALA A 84 20.22 1.44 -4.05
CA ALA A 84 19.50 2.42 -3.23
C ALA A 84 18.11 1.90 -2.84
N TYR A 85 17.67 2.32 -1.65
CA TYR A 85 16.36 2.03 -1.08
C TYR A 85 15.71 3.33 -0.61
N VAL A 86 14.43 3.49 -0.88
CA VAL A 86 13.58 4.51 -0.28
C VAL A 86 12.63 3.82 0.70
N LEU A 87 12.26 4.49 1.78
CA LEU A 87 11.25 3.98 2.69
C LEU A 87 9.87 4.37 2.19
N GLY A 88 8.92 3.43 2.21
CA GLY A 88 7.52 3.71 1.97
C GLY A 88 6.75 3.96 3.28
N ASN A 89 5.44 4.07 3.20
CA ASN A 89 4.60 4.27 4.38
C ASN A 89 4.43 2.96 5.17
N HIS A 90 4.43 1.82 4.50
CA HIS A 90 4.28 0.53 5.15
C HIS A 90 5.54 0.04 5.88
N GLU A 91 6.67 0.66 5.70
CA GLU A 91 7.89 0.39 6.49
C GLU A 91 7.69 0.69 7.98
N PHE A 92 6.74 1.54 8.35
CA PHE A 92 6.51 1.96 9.74
C PHE A 92 5.47 1.11 10.48
N ASN A 93 4.68 0.27 9.80
CA ASN A 93 3.55 -0.44 10.38
C ASN A 93 3.92 -1.39 11.53
N TYR A 94 5.12 -1.96 11.53
CA TYR A 94 5.60 -2.84 12.60
C TYR A 94 6.50 -2.11 13.61
N GLY A 95 6.52 -0.77 13.57
CA GLY A 95 7.26 0.09 14.48
C GLY A 95 8.75 0.22 14.20
N LEU A 96 9.39 1.21 14.87
CA LEU A 96 10.77 1.62 14.57
C LEU A 96 11.81 0.54 14.91
N ASN A 97 11.54 -0.36 15.85
CA ASN A 97 12.45 -1.46 16.15
C ASN A 97 12.52 -2.48 15.00
N TYR A 98 11.39 -2.81 14.41
CA TYR A 98 11.35 -3.68 13.24
C TYR A 98 12.01 -3.02 12.03
N LEU A 99 11.69 -1.75 11.77
CA LEU A 99 12.32 -0.95 10.73
C LEU A 99 13.86 -0.95 10.89
N LYS A 100 14.34 -0.69 12.10
CA LYS A 100 15.79 -0.73 12.38
C LYS A 100 16.39 -2.08 12.05
N ASN A 101 15.80 -3.16 12.54
CA ASN A 101 16.32 -4.52 12.31
C ASN A 101 16.35 -4.89 10.82
N ALA A 102 15.37 -4.39 10.04
CA ALA A 102 15.33 -4.64 8.60
C ALA A 102 16.42 -3.88 7.83
N TYR A 103 16.66 -2.59 8.15
CA TYR A 103 17.46 -1.69 7.31
C TYR A 103 18.82 -1.29 7.88
N ASP A 104 19.13 -1.53 9.17
CA ASP A 104 20.34 -1.03 9.81
C ASP A 104 21.64 -1.46 9.08
N LYS A 105 21.70 -2.73 8.64
CA LYS A 105 22.86 -3.28 7.92
C LYS A 105 23.10 -2.69 6.53
N ILE A 106 22.06 -2.12 5.93
CA ILE A 106 22.09 -1.49 4.60
C ILE A 106 21.80 0.01 4.66
N SER A 107 21.87 0.60 5.85
CA SER A 107 21.50 2.00 6.08
C SER A 107 22.29 3.00 5.22
N ASP A 108 23.51 2.64 4.80
CA ASP A 108 24.31 3.42 3.86
C ASP A 108 23.73 3.42 2.43
N LYS A 109 22.82 2.49 2.10
CA LYS A 109 22.08 2.44 0.83
C LYS A 109 20.70 3.06 0.93
N VAL A 110 20.19 3.33 2.13
CA VAL A 110 18.91 4.02 2.30
C VAL A 110 19.09 5.51 2.03
N ILE A 111 18.36 6.02 1.04
CA ILE A 111 18.32 7.44 0.72
C ILE A 111 17.01 8.05 1.23
N ASN A 112 17.14 9.13 2.02
CA ASN A 112 16.01 9.78 2.64
C ASN A 112 16.31 11.27 2.87
N ALA A 113 15.58 12.16 2.20
CA ALA A 113 15.76 13.59 2.30
C ALA A 113 14.70 14.29 3.17
N ASN A 114 13.61 13.59 3.54
CA ASN A 114 12.48 14.26 4.18
C ASN A 114 11.94 13.62 5.46
N ILE A 115 12.60 12.58 6.01
CA ILE A 115 12.23 12.04 7.32
C ILE A 115 13.39 12.29 8.29
N LYS A 116 13.12 12.92 9.44
CA LYS A 116 14.07 13.04 10.56
C LYS A 116 13.72 12.07 11.68
N GLY A 117 14.70 11.72 12.48
CA GLY A 117 14.49 10.88 13.66
C GLY A 117 14.54 9.37 13.36
N LEU A 118 14.90 8.95 12.15
CA LEU A 118 15.05 7.53 11.80
C LEU A 118 16.04 6.82 12.77
N PRO A 119 15.79 5.54 13.10
CA PRO A 119 16.61 4.80 14.09
C PRO A 119 17.97 4.34 13.55
N PHE A 120 18.35 4.78 12.35
CA PHE A 120 19.65 4.56 11.69
C PHE A 120 20.03 5.77 10.82
N ASN A 121 21.30 5.84 10.42
CA ASN A 121 21.80 6.95 9.62
C ASN A 121 21.46 6.74 8.14
N THR A 122 20.95 7.80 7.49
CA THR A 122 20.66 7.82 6.07
C THR A 122 21.34 9.02 5.39
N LYS A 123 21.41 8.97 4.08
CA LYS A 123 21.82 10.13 3.26
C LYS A 123 20.63 10.67 2.49
N PRO A 124 20.55 11.99 2.25
CA PRO A 124 19.45 12.56 1.46
C PRO A 124 19.47 12.06 0.01
N TYR A 125 20.65 11.87 -0.54
CA TYR A 125 20.88 11.39 -1.90
C TYR A 125 22.19 10.62 -2.00
N LYS A 126 22.37 9.87 -3.10
CA LYS A 126 23.64 9.24 -3.51
C LYS A 126 23.95 9.62 -4.95
N VAL A 127 25.24 9.77 -5.24
CA VAL A 127 25.74 9.97 -6.60
C VAL A 127 26.47 8.70 -7.03
N PHE A 128 26.07 8.16 -8.16
CA PHE A 128 26.68 6.99 -8.81
C PHE A 128 27.48 7.46 -10.01
N ASP A 129 28.78 7.19 -10.02
CA ASP A 129 29.69 7.58 -11.10
C ASP A 129 29.94 6.38 -12.02
N PHE A 130 29.53 6.52 -13.24
CA PHE A 130 29.71 5.52 -14.31
C PHE A 130 30.70 6.08 -15.33
N ASN A 131 32.01 5.92 -15.04
CA ASN A 131 33.11 6.39 -15.91
C ASN A 131 33.00 7.88 -16.27
N GLY A 132 32.61 8.72 -15.32
CA GLY A 132 32.45 10.17 -15.47
C GLY A 132 31.03 10.62 -15.74
N PHE A 133 30.10 9.75 -16.14
CA PHE A 133 28.68 10.08 -16.19
C PHE A 133 28.04 9.84 -14.80
N LYS A 134 27.55 10.90 -14.18
CA LYS A 134 27.09 10.90 -12.80
C LYS A 134 25.58 10.94 -12.69
N ILE A 135 25.01 9.92 -12.07
CA ILE A 135 23.57 9.84 -11.75
C ILE A 135 23.37 10.14 -10.28
N GLY A 136 22.62 11.22 -9.97
CA GLY A 136 22.19 11.56 -8.62
C GLY A 136 20.82 11.00 -8.31
N CYS A 137 20.71 10.18 -7.26
CA CYS A 137 19.43 9.64 -6.77
C CYS A 137 19.10 10.27 -5.43
N ILE A 138 18.01 11.03 -5.33
CA ILE A 138 17.50 11.62 -4.09
C ILE A 138 16.22 10.92 -3.66
N GLY A 139 16.10 10.57 -2.35
CA GLY A 139 15.01 9.75 -1.82
C GLY A 139 13.98 10.55 -1.02
N PHE A 140 12.69 10.28 -1.26
CA PHE A 140 11.57 10.87 -0.53
C PHE A 140 10.49 9.85 -0.21
N THR A 141 9.78 10.11 0.89
CA THR A 141 8.60 9.36 1.31
C THR A 141 7.44 10.33 1.48
N THR A 142 6.21 9.87 1.23
CA THR A 142 5.01 10.69 1.44
C THR A 142 4.98 11.31 2.84
N VAL A 143 4.60 12.57 2.92
CA VAL A 143 4.47 13.29 4.20
C VAL A 143 3.19 12.97 4.94
N TYR A 144 2.28 12.20 4.33
CA TYR A 144 0.94 11.97 4.84
C TYR A 144 0.85 10.85 5.88
N ILE A 145 1.94 10.12 6.13
CA ILE A 145 2.04 8.99 7.07
C ILE A 145 1.41 9.29 8.44
N PRO A 146 1.60 10.46 9.08
CA PRO A 146 1.00 10.75 10.37
C PRO A 146 -0.55 10.75 10.39
N ASN A 147 -1.18 10.75 9.22
CA ASN A 147 -2.64 10.66 9.11
C ASN A 147 -3.16 9.21 9.12
N TRP A 148 -2.30 8.23 8.93
CA TRP A 148 -2.67 6.81 8.83
C TRP A 148 -2.05 5.95 9.92
N GLU A 149 -0.79 6.26 10.26
CA GLU A 149 0.01 5.42 11.12
C GLU A 149 -0.30 5.67 12.60
N GLN A 150 -0.11 4.65 13.41
CA GLN A 150 -0.20 4.78 14.86
C GLN A 150 0.91 5.69 15.38
N GLU A 151 0.56 6.62 16.27
CA GLU A 151 1.53 7.55 16.85
C GLU A 151 2.73 6.83 17.49
N ALA A 152 2.51 5.67 18.12
CA ALA A 152 3.56 4.87 18.74
C ALA A 152 4.60 4.36 17.74
N ASN A 153 4.20 4.07 16.49
CA ASN A 153 5.07 3.53 15.44
C ASN A 153 5.95 4.59 14.78
N ILE A 154 5.56 5.87 14.88
CA ILE A 154 6.25 7.01 14.26
C ILE A 154 6.69 8.06 15.28
N LYS A 155 6.66 7.70 16.56
CA LYS A 155 7.06 8.58 17.64
C LYS A 155 8.47 9.13 17.38
N ASP A 156 8.60 10.43 17.58
CA ASP A 156 9.85 11.19 17.39
C ASP A 156 10.30 11.34 15.92
N LEU A 157 9.48 10.90 14.94
CA LEU A 157 9.74 11.17 13.53
C LEU A 157 9.10 12.51 13.11
N GLU A 158 9.80 13.21 12.21
CA GLU A 158 9.30 14.42 11.54
C GLU A 158 9.31 14.18 10.03
N PHE A 159 8.13 14.29 9.39
CA PHE A 159 7.97 14.18 7.95
C PHE A 159 7.92 15.56 7.31
N LEU A 160 8.89 15.86 6.45
CA LEU A 160 9.09 17.17 5.85
C LEU A 160 8.54 17.21 4.42
N ASP A 161 8.03 18.36 4.02
CA ASP A 161 7.50 18.62 2.68
C ASP A 161 8.52 18.29 1.58
N VAL A 162 8.14 17.43 0.63
CA VAL A 162 9.01 16.87 -0.41
C VAL A 162 9.57 17.97 -1.31
N VAL A 163 8.71 18.88 -1.76
CA VAL A 163 9.08 19.97 -2.68
C VAL A 163 10.09 20.93 -2.03
N LYS A 164 9.86 21.27 -0.74
CA LYS A 164 10.78 22.11 0.02
C LYS A 164 12.13 21.44 0.26
N GLN A 165 12.12 20.13 0.49
CA GLN A 165 13.37 19.39 0.69
C GLN A 165 14.13 19.23 -0.63
N TYR A 166 13.45 18.96 -1.77
CA TYR A 166 14.14 18.94 -3.06
C TYR A 166 14.81 20.28 -3.37
N ALA A 167 14.11 21.40 -3.20
CA ALA A 167 14.66 22.75 -3.40
C ALA A 167 15.97 23.01 -2.62
N LYS A 168 16.11 22.40 -1.45
CA LYS A 168 17.33 22.52 -0.62
C LYS A 168 18.54 21.85 -1.26
N TYR A 169 18.34 20.72 -1.96
CA TYR A 169 19.41 19.91 -2.55
C TYR A 169 19.59 20.14 -4.06
N GLU A 170 18.65 20.80 -4.72
CA GLU A 170 18.63 20.98 -6.18
C GLU A 170 19.94 21.54 -6.72
N LYS A 171 20.44 22.64 -6.12
CA LYS A 171 21.67 23.30 -6.59
C LYS A 171 22.85 22.36 -6.57
N GLU A 172 23.04 21.64 -5.47
CA GLU A 172 24.16 20.70 -5.30
C GLU A 172 24.07 19.54 -6.30
N LEU A 173 22.85 19.00 -6.50
CA LEU A 173 22.62 17.94 -7.49
C LEU A 173 22.93 18.41 -8.91
N LYS A 174 22.47 19.62 -9.31
CA LYS A 174 22.77 20.19 -10.64
C LYS A 174 24.25 20.44 -10.88
N GLU A 175 25.00 20.82 -9.84
CA GLU A 175 26.45 21.08 -9.96
C GLU A 175 27.28 19.77 -10.03
N ASN A 176 26.76 18.64 -9.55
CA ASN A 176 27.52 17.42 -9.36
C ASN A 176 27.00 16.22 -10.19
N CYS A 177 25.86 16.32 -10.85
CA CYS A 177 25.25 15.19 -11.58
C CYS A 177 24.88 15.59 -13.02
N ASP A 178 25.04 14.64 -13.93
CA ASP A 178 24.62 14.74 -15.33
C ASP A 178 23.15 14.32 -15.49
N PHE A 179 22.65 13.48 -14.59
CA PHE A 179 21.28 12.95 -14.58
C PHE A 179 20.74 12.86 -13.15
N ILE A 180 19.57 13.44 -12.92
CA ILE A 180 18.96 13.50 -11.58
C ILE A 180 17.69 12.64 -11.55
N ILE A 181 17.66 11.67 -10.64
CA ILE A 181 16.53 10.79 -10.37
C ILE A 181 15.93 11.15 -9.01
N VAL A 182 14.67 11.49 -8.98
CA VAL A 182 13.87 11.54 -7.76
C VAL A 182 13.26 10.16 -7.52
N CYS A 183 13.67 9.50 -6.45
CA CYS A 183 13.12 8.23 -5.99
C CYS A 183 12.08 8.56 -4.91
N TYR A 184 10.80 8.42 -5.22
CA TYR A 184 9.72 8.94 -4.37
C TYR A 184 8.69 7.86 -4.04
N HIS A 185 8.65 7.45 -2.78
CA HIS A 185 7.50 6.68 -2.31
C HIS A 185 6.33 7.62 -2.04
N GLY A 186 5.59 7.87 -3.05
CA GLY A 186 4.43 8.73 -3.21
C GLY A 186 4.07 8.77 -4.69
N GLY A 187 2.98 9.42 -5.03
CA GLY A 187 2.44 9.41 -6.37
C GLY A 187 2.26 10.80 -6.98
N PHE A 188 1.35 10.85 -7.94
CA PHE A 188 1.01 12.06 -8.68
C PHE A 188 -0.43 12.44 -8.40
N GLU A 189 -0.62 13.64 -7.87
CA GLU A 189 -1.91 14.21 -7.49
C GLU A 189 -2.71 14.78 -8.66
N LYS A 190 -2.07 14.85 -9.84
CA LYS A 190 -2.68 15.36 -11.08
C LYS A 190 -2.59 14.33 -12.20
N SER A 191 -3.33 14.55 -13.27
CA SER A 191 -3.25 13.73 -14.49
C SER A 191 -1.84 13.79 -15.09
N LEU A 192 -1.44 12.68 -15.70
CA LEU A 192 -0.13 12.52 -16.35
C LEU A 192 -0.22 12.90 -17.84
N ASP A 193 -0.80 14.07 -18.11
CA ASP A 193 -0.92 14.69 -19.43
C ASP A 193 -0.48 16.16 -19.39
N GLU A 194 -0.51 16.84 -20.52
CA GLU A 194 -0.07 18.24 -20.62
C GLU A 194 -0.92 19.21 -19.76
N ASN A 195 -2.15 18.83 -19.41
CA ASN A 195 -3.06 19.70 -18.65
C ASN A 195 -2.81 19.63 -17.15
N MET A 196 -2.25 18.53 -16.64
CA MET A 196 -1.95 18.30 -15.23
C MET A 196 -3.12 18.69 -14.31
N THR A 197 -4.32 18.20 -14.63
CA THR A 197 -5.53 18.48 -13.82
C THR A 197 -5.56 17.64 -12.56
N PRO A 198 -5.99 18.17 -11.40
CA PRO A 198 -6.11 17.39 -10.17
C PRO A 198 -6.99 16.15 -10.37
N THR A 199 -6.48 14.98 -9.97
CA THR A 199 -7.18 13.69 -10.02
C THR A 199 -7.62 13.24 -8.63
N GLU A 200 -7.17 13.93 -7.60
CA GLU A 200 -7.48 13.69 -6.19
C GLU A 200 -7.44 15.00 -5.38
N ALA A 201 -7.82 14.94 -4.11
CA ALA A 201 -7.70 16.08 -3.21
C ALA A 201 -6.21 16.41 -2.96
N LEU A 202 -5.84 17.67 -3.05
CA LEU A 202 -4.45 18.14 -2.86
C LEU A 202 -4.09 18.16 -1.36
N THR A 203 -3.91 16.99 -0.78
CA THR A 203 -3.65 16.79 0.66
C THR A 203 -2.16 16.80 1.01
N LYS A 204 -1.28 16.80 0.00
CA LYS A 204 0.16 16.52 0.07
C LYS A 204 0.51 15.05 0.34
N GLU A 205 -0.44 14.16 0.24
CA GLU A 205 -0.17 12.73 0.19
C GLU A 205 0.74 12.42 -1.00
N ASN A 206 0.39 12.97 -2.14
CA ASN A 206 1.15 12.87 -3.38
C ASN A 206 1.62 14.27 -3.80
N GLN A 207 2.90 14.40 -4.14
CA GLN A 207 3.53 15.66 -4.55
C GLN A 207 4.38 15.49 -5.84
N GLY A 208 4.18 14.41 -6.59
CA GLY A 208 4.92 14.14 -7.82
C GLY A 208 4.67 15.19 -8.90
N SER A 209 3.42 15.65 -9.05
CA SER A 209 3.09 16.69 -10.01
C SER A 209 3.63 18.05 -9.57
N GLU A 210 3.60 18.34 -8.25
CA GLU A 210 4.17 19.57 -7.70
C GLU A 210 5.70 19.64 -7.93
N LEU A 211 6.41 18.50 -7.85
CA LEU A 211 7.84 18.41 -8.24
C LEU A 211 8.05 18.76 -9.71
N LEU A 212 7.24 18.20 -10.63
CA LEU A 212 7.31 18.48 -12.07
C LEU A 212 6.99 19.93 -12.43
N GLU A 213 6.16 20.59 -11.63
CA GLU A 213 5.79 22.01 -11.86
C GLU A 213 6.86 22.99 -11.40
N ASN A 214 7.63 22.64 -10.38
CA ASN A 214 8.55 23.57 -9.73
C ASN A 214 10.01 23.38 -10.15
N PHE A 215 10.41 22.24 -10.73
CA PHE A 215 11.83 21.94 -10.97
C PHE A 215 12.10 21.37 -12.35
N ASP A 216 12.86 22.10 -13.17
CA ASP A 216 13.33 21.67 -14.50
C ASP A 216 14.62 20.83 -14.44
N SER A 217 15.19 20.66 -13.24
CA SER A 217 16.43 19.93 -13.02
C SER A 217 16.22 18.40 -12.94
N ILE A 218 14.98 17.96 -12.79
CA ILE A 218 14.64 16.54 -12.62
C ILE A 218 14.61 15.89 -14.02
N ASN A 219 15.36 14.79 -14.21
CA ASN A 219 15.32 14.01 -15.45
C ASN A 219 14.35 12.83 -15.35
N MET A 220 14.18 12.27 -14.12
CA MET A 220 13.34 11.10 -13.90
C MET A 220 12.71 11.13 -12.50
N ILE A 221 11.45 10.71 -12.40
CA ILE A 221 10.76 10.40 -11.14
C ILE A 221 10.39 8.92 -11.15
N LEU A 222 11.00 8.16 -10.25
CA LEU A 222 10.64 6.79 -9.93
C LEU A 222 9.71 6.80 -8.72
N SER A 223 8.44 6.45 -8.90
CA SER A 223 7.40 6.59 -7.88
C SER A 223 6.82 5.25 -7.43
N GLY A 224 6.01 5.26 -6.37
CA GLY A 224 5.28 4.13 -5.79
C GLY A 224 3.95 4.54 -5.17
N HIS A 225 3.49 3.82 -4.13
CA HIS A 225 2.40 4.19 -3.23
C HIS A 225 0.97 4.07 -3.82
N GLN A 226 0.71 4.63 -4.98
CA GLN A 226 -0.64 4.65 -5.56
C GLN A 226 -1.05 3.32 -6.22
N HIS A 227 -0.13 2.34 -6.31
CA HIS A 227 -0.33 1.05 -7.01
C HIS A 227 -0.83 1.20 -8.46
N ARG A 228 -0.41 2.27 -9.13
CA ARG A 228 -0.68 2.51 -10.55
C ARG A 228 0.34 1.74 -11.38
N SER A 229 0.05 1.60 -12.66
CA SER A 229 0.95 0.90 -13.59
C SER A 229 1.17 1.79 -14.81
N PHE A 230 2.26 2.54 -14.82
CA PHE A 230 2.59 3.42 -15.95
C PHE A 230 4.08 3.70 -16.04
N ILE A 231 4.52 3.99 -17.25
CA ILE A 231 5.75 4.73 -17.56
C ILE A 231 5.44 5.69 -18.70
N THR A 232 5.78 6.96 -18.52
CA THR A 232 5.46 8.02 -19.47
C THR A 232 6.46 9.16 -19.38
N LYS A 233 6.45 10.05 -20.36
CA LYS A 233 7.26 11.26 -20.34
C LYS A 233 6.36 12.48 -20.28
N ILE A 234 6.60 13.35 -19.28
CA ILE A 234 5.83 14.58 -19.04
C ILE A 234 6.84 15.74 -19.00
N LYS A 235 6.65 16.76 -19.81
CA LYS A 235 7.59 17.89 -19.94
C LYS A 235 8.97 17.31 -20.19
N ASP A 236 9.61 16.66 -20.49
CA ASP A 236 10.95 16.05 -20.62
C ASP A 236 11.37 15.15 -19.42
N VAL A 237 10.54 14.98 -18.41
CA VAL A 237 10.80 14.09 -17.27
C VAL A 237 10.18 12.72 -17.51
N ILE A 238 10.95 11.65 -17.32
CA ILE A 238 10.44 10.28 -17.33
C ILE A 238 9.81 10.00 -15.98
N CYS A 239 8.53 9.66 -15.97
CA CYS A 239 7.76 9.32 -14.77
C CYS A 239 7.33 7.87 -14.82
N SER A 240 7.63 7.12 -13.77
CA SER A 240 7.30 5.70 -13.69
C SER A 240 6.72 5.32 -12.34
N GLN A 241 5.77 4.38 -12.37
CA GLN A 241 5.28 3.66 -11.22
C GLN A 241 4.97 2.21 -11.63
N PRO A 242 5.72 1.22 -11.15
CA PRO A 242 5.41 -0.18 -11.39
C PRO A 242 4.19 -0.63 -10.58
N MET A 243 3.55 -1.70 -11.03
CA MET A 243 2.45 -2.34 -10.31
C MET A 243 2.97 -3.01 -9.03
N HIS A 244 2.16 -3.01 -7.98
CA HIS A 244 2.48 -3.60 -6.69
C HIS A 244 2.67 -5.14 -6.73
N ASN A 245 3.13 -5.73 -5.62
CA ASN A 245 3.34 -7.18 -5.42
C ASN A 245 4.29 -7.84 -6.44
N GLY A 246 5.15 -7.04 -7.08
CA GLY A 246 6.06 -7.56 -8.08
C GLY A 246 5.38 -8.05 -9.36
N GLN A 247 4.24 -7.46 -9.74
CA GLN A 247 3.54 -7.74 -11.00
C GLN A 247 4.22 -7.07 -12.20
N SER A 248 4.91 -5.96 -11.97
CA SER A 248 5.76 -5.30 -12.95
C SER A 248 6.93 -4.59 -12.28
N PHE A 249 7.92 -4.21 -13.07
CA PHE A 249 9.04 -3.36 -12.66
C PHE A 249 9.44 -2.44 -13.80
N THR A 250 10.10 -1.33 -13.46
CA THR A 250 10.57 -0.36 -14.45
C THR A 250 11.95 -0.73 -14.95
N LYS A 251 12.17 -0.60 -16.26
CA LYS A 251 13.48 -0.70 -16.90
C LYS A 251 13.73 0.52 -17.77
N VAL A 252 14.85 1.21 -17.54
CA VAL A 252 15.29 2.36 -18.31
C VAL A 252 16.73 2.14 -18.77
N VAL A 253 17.03 2.43 -20.02
CA VAL A 253 18.38 2.34 -20.56
C VAL A 253 18.80 3.71 -21.04
N ILE A 254 19.93 4.19 -20.52
CA ILE A 254 20.58 5.44 -20.94
C ILE A 254 21.82 5.09 -21.76
N ASP A 255 21.84 5.53 -23.00
CA ASP A 255 23.05 5.50 -23.82
C ASP A 255 23.77 6.87 -23.71
N THR A 256 24.89 6.90 -22.98
CA THR A 256 25.61 8.15 -22.69
C THR A 256 26.39 8.69 -23.92
N GLU A 257 26.49 7.95 -25.00
CA GLU A 257 27.17 8.39 -26.25
C GLU A 257 26.19 9.08 -27.18
N SER A 258 25.00 8.51 -27.37
CA SER A 258 23.97 9.09 -28.23
C SER A 258 23.01 10.03 -27.47
N ASN A 259 23.01 9.99 -26.15
CA ASN A 259 22.03 10.60 -25.24
C ASN A 259 20.59 10.06 -25.41
N ASP A 260 20.46 8.88 -26.03
CA ASP A 260 19.17 8.24 -26.18
C ASP A 260 18.74 7.57 -24.88
N ILE A 261 17.46 7.68 -24.56
CA ILE A 261 16.87 7.00 -23.40
C ILE A 261 15.68 6.17 -23.88
N SER A 262 15.76 4.87 -23.64
CA SER A 262 14.63 3.98 -23.81
C SER A 262 14.09 3.52 -22.46
N TYR A 263 12.79 3.33 -22.37
CA TYR A 263 12.16 2.94 -21.13
C TYR A 263 10.95 2.05 -21.39
N GLU A 264 10.73 1.11 -20.48
CA GLU A 264 9.60 0.18 -20.50
C GLU A 264 9.16 -0.20 -19.10
N LEU A 265 7.89 -0.55 -18.96
CA LEU A 265 7.34 -1.23 -17.81
C LEU A 265 7.28 -2.73 -18.14
N VAL A 266 8.11 -3.52 -17.47
CA VAL A 266 8.19 -4.96 -17.73
C VAL A 266 7.10 -5.68 -16.95
N ASP A 267 6.20 -6.33 -17.66
CA ASP A 267 5.11 -7.14 -17.13
C ASP A 267 5.65 -8.53 -16.75
N VAL A 268 5.64 -8.84 -15.45
CA VAL A 268 6.22 -10.08 -14.91
C VAL A 268 5.43 -11.32 -15.34
N SER A 269 4.15 -11.17 -15.71
CA SER A 269 3.34 -12.27 -16.23
C SER A 269 3.80 -12.79 -17.60
N LYS A 270 4.58 -11.98 -18.32
CA LYS A 270 5.14 -12.34 -19.62
C LYS A 270 6.55 -12.92 -19.56
N LEU A 271 7.14 -12.93 -18.37
CA LEU A 271 8.45 -13.55 -18.16
C LEU A 271 8.30 -15.07 -18.09
N ASN A 272 9.38 -15.78 -18.43
CA ASN A 272 9.45 -17.21 -18.19
C ASN A 272 9.41 -17.51 -16.68
N ASP A 273 9.17 -18.78 -16.33
CA ASP A 273 9.08 -19.21 -14.94
C ASP A 273 10.44 -19.64 -14.35
N ASP A 274 11.53 -19.41 -15.08
CA ASP A 274 12.86 -19.75 -14.62
C ASP A 274 13.28 -18.84 -13.46
N ILE A 275 13.49 -19.44 -12.30
CA ILE A 275 14.01 -18.76 -11.11
C ILE A 275 15.46 -19.19 -10.91
N ASP A 276 16.33 -18.23 -10.61
CA ASP A 276 17.74 -18.52 -10.30
C ASP A 276 17.88 -19.35 -9.01
N ASP A 277 18.50 -20.51 -9.10
CA ASP A 277 18.64 -21.47 -7.98
C ASP A 277 19.31 -20.84 -6.75
N LYS A 278 20.27 -19.92 -6.93
CA LYS A 278 20.95 -19.28 -5.80
C LYS A 278 20.03 -18.32 -5.06
N LEU A 279 19.18 -17.62 -5.80
CA LEU A 279 18.18 -16.74 -5.20
C LEU A 279 17.12 -17.57 -4.47
N GLU A 280 16.60 -18.63 -5.09
CA GLU A 280 15.62 -19.51 -4.45
C GLU A 280 16.15 -20.12 -3.16
N ASN A 281 17.42 -20.52 -3.15
CA ASN A 281 18.08 -21.09 -1.97
C ASN A 281 18.14 -20.12 -0.78
N ILE A 282 18.22 -18.80 -0.99
CA ILE A 282 18.17 -17.79 0.08
C ILE A 282 16.87 -17.92 0.89
N PHE A 283 15.79 -18.22 0.22
CA PHE A 283 14.45 -18.22 0.80
C PHE A 283 13.93 -19.61 1.17
N THR A 284 14.66 -20.69 0.86
CA THR A 284 14.18 -22.07 1.03
C THR A 284 13.74 -22.37 2.46
N GLN A 285 14.52 -21.97 3.46
CA GLN A 285 14.16 -22.24 4.86
C GLN A 285 12.98 -21.35 5.28
N THR A 286 13.03 -20.06 4.94
CA THR A 286 11.94 -19.12 5.22
C THR A 286 10.62 -19.60 4.64
N LYS A 287 10.62 -20.12 3.40
CA LYS A 287 9.42 -20.69 2.76
C LYS A 287 8.84 -21.86 3.54
N LYS A 288 9.70 -22.79 3.97
CA LYS A 288 9.27 -23.95 4.77
C LYS A 288 8.64 -23.55 6.10
N ASP A 289 9.29 -22.64 6.80
CA ASP A 289 8.82 -22.18 8.12
C ASP A 289 7.51 -21.37 7.98
N LEU A 290 7.41 -20.58 6.93
CA LEU A 290 6.19 -19.86 6.57
C LEU A 290 5.01 -20.79 6.29
N GLU A 291 5.21 -21.84 5.48
CA GLU A 291 4.12 -22.79 5.16
C GLU A 291 3.62 -23.49 6.42
N VAL A 292 4.52 -23.92 7.31
CA VAL A 292 4.15 -24.50 8.60
C VAL A 292 3.34 -23.52 9.46
N TYR A 293 3.73 -22.26 9.47
CA TYR A 293 3.01 -21.21 10.20
C TYR A 293 1.62 -20.97 9.61
N LEU A 294 1.54 -20.86 8.30
CA LEU A 294 0.29 -20.55 7.59
C LEU A 294 -0.75 -21.68 7.69
N ASP A 295 -0.31 -22.93 7.70
CA ASP A 295 -1.20 -24.10 7.73
C ASP A 295 -1.66 -24.46 9.15
N LYS A 296 -1.21 -23.73 10.17
CA LYS A 296 -1.65 -23.92 11.55
C LYS A 296 -3.15 -23.62 11.66
N ILE A 297 -3.92 -24.65 12.06
CA ILE A 297 -5.37 -24.49 12.34
C ILE A 297 -5.55 -23.75 13.66
N ILE A 298 -6.35 -22.69 13.66
CA ILE A 298 -6.62 -21.80 14.78
C ILE A 298 -8.10 -21.79 15.20
N GLY A 299 -9.01 -22.32 14.37
CA GLY A 299 -10.44 -22.33 14.68
C GLY A 299 -11.21 -23.29 13.77
N GLU A 300 -12.48 -23.47 14.09
CA GLU A 300 -13.39 -24.31 13.31
C GLU A 300 -14.81 -23.73 13.34
N PHE A 301 -15.48 -23.70 12.19
CA PHE A 301 -16.90 -23.41 12.02
C PHE A 301 -17.71 -24.70 11.82
N ASP A 302 -19.03 -24.61 12.04
CA ASP A 302 -19.94 -25.71 11.72
C ASP A 302 -20.01 -25.98 10.21
N LYS A 303 -19.86 -24.93 9.40
CA LYS A 303 -19.92 -24.97 7.92
C LYS A 303 -18.99 -23.94 7.29
N ASP A 304 -18.71 -24.11 6.00
CA ASP A 304 -17.99 -23.14 5.20
C ASP A 304 -18.76 -21.81 5.11
N ILE A 305 -18.04 -20.69 5.18
CA ILE A 305 -18.53 -19.33 4.93
C ILE A 305 -17.65 -18.65 3.86
N LYS A 306 -17.38 -19.39 2.77
CA LYS A 306 -16.57 -18.91 1.63
C LYS A 306 -17.30 -17.84 0.85
N VAL A 307 -16.55 -16.91 0.30
CA VAL A 307 -17.05 -15.82 -0.55
C VAL A 307 -16.71 -16.16 -2.00
N ASP A 308 -17.74 -16.56 -2.77
CA ASP A 308 -17.58 -16.88 -4.19
C ASP A 308 -17.67 -15.65 -5.09
N ASP A 309 -18.40 -14.61 -4.65
CA ASP A 309 -18.59 -13.35 -5.35
C ASP A 309 -18.58 -12.20 -4.34
N ILE A 310 -17.50 -11.45 -4.33
CA ILE A 310 -17.30 -10.35 -3.39
C ILE A 310 -18.26 -9.17 -3.66
N PHE A 311 -18.63 -8.92 -4.92
CA PHE A 311 -19.59 -7.88 -5.26
C PHE A 311 -20.98 -8.22 -4.70
N LEU A 312 -21.43 -9.47 -4.88
CA LEU A 312 -22.69 -9.94 -4.31
C LEU A 312 -22.66 -9.96 -2.78
N ALA A 313 -21.53 -10.32 -2.19
CA ALA A 313 -21.36 -10.30 -0.73
C ALA A 313 -21.50 -8.87 -0.18
N ARG A 314 -20.93 -7.86 -0.84
CA ARG A 314 -21.10 -6.45 -0.50
C ARG A 314 -22.53 -5.97 -0.69
N LEU A 315 -23.17 -6.38 -1.78
CA LEU A 315 -24.52 -5.93 -2.14
C LEU A 315 -25.62 -6.51 -1.24
N LYS A 316 -25.51 -7.79 -0.88
CA LYS A 316 -26.59 -8.54 -0.22
C LYS A 316 -26.29 -8.89 1.24
N GLY A 317 -25.06 -8.60 1.71
CA GLY A 317 -24.55 -9.16 2.95
C GLY A 317 -24.07 -10.61 2.76
N HIS A 318 -23.23 -11.08 3.66
CA HIS A 318 -22.66 -12.42 3.61
C HIS A 318 -22.31 -12.93 5.03
N PRO A 319 -22.43 -14.25 5.34
CA PRO A 319 -22.08 -14.78 6.66
C PRO A 319 -20.65 -14.45 7.11
N PHE A 320 -19.69 -14.41 6.17
CA PHE A 320 -18.32 -13.98 6.45
C PHE A 320 -18.25 -12.52 6.94
N ILE A 321 -18.98 -11.60 6.28
CA ILE A 321 -19.03 -10.18 6.68
C ILE A 321 -19.67 -10.04 8.06
N ASN A 322 -20.75 -10.78 8.30
CA ASN A 322 -21.42 -10.78 9.61
C ASN A 322 -20.51 -11.31 10.71
N PHE A 323 -19.70 -12.33 10.42
CA PHE A 323 -18.71 -12.85 11.36
C PHE A 323 -17.66 -11.78 11.72
N LEU A 324 -17.11 -11.07 10.72
CA LEU A 324 -16.16 -9.99 10.98
C LEU A 324 -16.78 -8.86 11.85
N HIS A 325 -18.03 -8.48 11.57
CA HIS A 325 -18.75 -7.54 12.43
C HIS A 325 -18.90 -8.05 13.85
N GLN A 326 -19.24 -9.34 14.04
CA GLN A 326 -19.38 -9.94 15.35
C GLN A 326 -18.05 -9.92 16.13
N VAL A 327 -16.93 -10.26 15.47
CA VAL A 327 -15.59 -10.16 16.06
C VAL A 327 -15.30 -8.74 16.57
N GLN A 328 -15.55 -7.73 15.73
CA GLN A 328 -15.36 -6.34 16.13
C GLN A 328 -16.25 -5.93 17.31
N LEU A 329 -17.52 -6.33 17.30
CA LEU A 329 -18.47 -6.04 18.39
C LEU A 329 -18.08 -6.73 19.70
N ASP A 330 -17.69 -8.00 19.65
CA ASP A 330 -17.31 -8.79 20.83
C ASP A 330 -16.07 -8.21 21.52
N VAL A 331 -15.04 -7.84 20.76
CA VAL A 331 -13.79 -7.31 21.33
C VAL A 331 -13.94 -5.87 21.81
N SER A 332 -14.79 -5.08 21.16
CA SER A 332 -14.95 -3.66 21.46
C SER A 332 -16.02 -3.38 22.52
N GLY A 333 -17.11 -4.14 22.50
CA GLY A 333 -18.32 -3.86 23.26
C GLY A 333 -19.12 -2.68 22.72
N ALA A 334 -18.87 -2.27 21.45
CA ALA A 334 -19.56 -1.16 20.82
C ALA A 334 -21.01 -1.51 20.42
N ASP A 335 -21.85 -0.49 20.23
CA ASP A 335 -23.23 -0.69 19.75
C ASP A 335 -23.27 -1.13 18.29
N PHE A 336 -22.36 -0.59 17.49
CA PHE A 336 -22.29 -0.80 16.04
C PHE A 336 -20.86 -1.08 15.58
N SER A 337 -20.75 -1.68 14.41
CA SER A 337 -19.48 -1.97 13.73
C SER A 337 -19.54 -1.45 12.28
N ALA A 338 -18.47 -0.81 11.83
CA ALA A 338 -18.26 -0.49 10.42
C ALA A 338 -16.97 -1.17 9.94
N LEU A 339 -17.02 -1.86 8.80
CA LEU A 339 -15.86 -2.48 8.19
C LEU A 339 -15.98 -2.54 6.67
N SER A 340 -14.85 -2.49 5.99
CA SER A 340 -14.72 -2.79 4.57
C SER A 340 -14.17 -4.20 4.37
N VAL A 341 -14.57 -4.83 3.27
CA VAL A 341 -14.07 -6.15 2.87
C VAL A 341 -13.18 -6.00 1.65
N PHE A 342 -11.96 -6.51 1.73
CA PHE A 342 -10.98 -6.43 0.65
C PHE A 342 -11.37 -7.32 -0.54
N ASP A 343 -10.89 -6.98 -1.74
CA ASP A 343 -11.17 -7.76 -2.96
C ASP A 343 -10.53 -9.16 -2.93
N SER A 344 -9.46 -9.31 -2.14
CA SER A 344 -8.82 -10.59 -1.89
C SER A 344 -9.59 -11.52 -0.96
N ALA A 345 -10.68 -11.04 -0.34
CA ALA A 345 -11.42 -11.82 0.64
C ALA A 345 -12.08 -13.05 0.02
N MET A 346 -11.73 -14.21 0.55
CA MET A 346 -12.23 -15.53 0.14
C MET A 346 -13.20 -16.14 1.14
N GLY A 347 -13.39 -15.49 2.31
CA GLY A 347 -14.12 -16.06 3.44
C GLY A 347 -13.37 -17.23 4.08
N PHE A 348 -14.07 -18.07 4.84
CA PHE A 348 -13.47 -19.17 5.60
C PHE A 348 -14.04 -20.52 5.23
N SER A 349 -13.17 -21.53 5.18
CA SER A 349 -13.56 -22.94 5.23
C SER A 349 -13.97 -23.33 6.64
N LYS A 350 -14.57 -24.52 6.80
CA LYS A 350 -14.93 -25.08 8.09
C LYS A 350 -13.76 -25.08 9.09
N LYS A 351 -12.55 -25.47 8.66
CA LYS A 351 -11.31 -25.32 9.44
C LYS A 351 -10.60 -24.04 9.00
N ILE A 352 -10.28 -23.20 9.96
CA ILE A 352 -9.64 -21.92 9.73
C ILE A 352 -8.16 -22.06 10.06
N SER A 353 -7.32 -21.75 9.09
CA SER A 353 -5.86 -21.62 9.27
C SER A 353 -5.44 -20.17 9.43
N VAL A 354 -4.20 -19.95 9.88
CA VAL A 354 -3.57 -18.62 9.87
C VAL A 354 -3.58 -18.03 8.45
N ARG A 355 -3.33 -18.86 7.43
CA ARG A 355 -3.41 -18.51 6.01
C ARG A 355 -4.74 -17.86 5.65
N ASP A 356 -5.84 -18.50 6.06
CA ASP A 356 -7.19 -18.00 5.77
C ASP A 356 -7.42 -16.60 6.37
N VAL A 357 -6.94 -16.36 7.60
CA VAL A 357 -7.05 -15.04 8.24
C VAL A 357 -6.26 -13.98 7.49
N LEU A 358 -4.97 -14.23 7.22
CA LEU A 358 -4.08 -13.24 6.60
C LEU A 358 -4.45 -12.89 5.14
N ILE A 359 -5.05 -13.84 4.41
CA ILE A 359 -5.57 -13.58 3.05
C ILE A 359 -6.79 -12.68 3.11
N ASN A 360 -7.69 -12.92 4.06
CA ASN A 360 -8.91 -12.14 4.22
C ASN A 360 -8.66 -10.76 4.85
N TYR A 361 -7.58 -10.63 5.63
CA TYR A 361 -7.25 -9.38 6.32
C TYR A 361 -5.72 -9.09 6.27
N PRO A 362 -5.22 -8.59 5.13
CA PRO A 362 -3.77 -8.46 4.90
C PRO A 362 -3.12 -7.23 5.57
N TYR A 363 -3.92 -6.28 6.09
CA TYR A 363 -3.39 -5.04 6.67
C TYR A 363 -3.45 -5.06 8.20
N PRO A 364 -2.40 -4.57 8.90
CA PRO A 364 -2.34 -4.52 10.36
C PRO A 364 -3.15 -3.34 10.92
N ASN A 365 -4.45 -3.32 10.61
CA ASN A 365 -5.35 -2.30 11.13
C ASN A 365 -5.79 -2.61 12.54
N THR A 366 -5.56 -1.70 13.47
CA THR A 366 -6.13 -1.73 14.83
C THR A 366 -7.55 -1.18 14.84
N LEU A 367 -8.24 -1.26 15.99
CA LEU A 367 -9.61 -0.82 16.11
C LEU A 367 -9.74 0.40 17.04
N LYS A 368 -10.62 1.33 16.64
CA LYS A 368 -11.04 2.47 17.45
C LYS A 368 -12.56 2.47 17.65
N VAL A 369 -13.01 2.84 18.84
CA VAL A 369 -14.43 3.03 19.17
C VAL A 369 -14.70 4.51 19.26
N LEU A 370 -15.65 4.99 18.44
CA LEU A 370 -16.05 6.39 18.40
C LEU A 370 -17.46 6.57 19.01
N GLU A 371 -17.71 7.73 19.64
CA GLU A 371 -19.06 8.22 19.94
C GLU A 371 -19.66 8.87 18.70
N VAL A 372 -20.82 8.39 18.25
CA VAL A 372 -21.56 8.92 17.10
C VAL A 372 -23.02 9.13 17.45
N THR A 373 -23.67 10.15 16.88
CA THR A 373 -25.14 10.28 16.96
C THR A 373 -25.78 9.35 15.92
N GLY A 374 -27.06 9.04 16.09
CA GLY A 374 -27.82 8.31 15.06
C GLY A 374 -27.82 9.01 13.72
N GLU A 375 -27.82 10.37 13.71
CA GLU A 375 -27.69 11.18 12.48
C GLU A 375 -26.35 10.92 11.79
N LYS A 376 -25.23 10.97 12.51
CA LYS A 376 -23.89 10.68 11.95
C LYS A 376 -23.76 9.24 11.45
N LEU A 377 -24.37 8.28 12.15
CA LEU A 377 -24.46 6.90 11.67
C LEU A 377 -25.20 6.82 10.35
N LYS A 378 -26.36 7.51 10.22
CA LYS A 378 -27.10 7.58 8.97
C LYS A 378 -26.24 8.20 7.86
N GLU A 379 -25.58 9.31 8.11
CA GLU A 379 -24.68 9.95 7.14
C GLU A 379 -23.57 8.98 6.67
N ALA A 380 -23.00 8.19 7.56
CA ALA A 380 -21.98 7.19 7.20
C ALA A 380 -22.57 6.09 6.30
N ILE A 381 -23.77 5.58 6.60
CA ILE A 381 -24.46 4.58 5.76
C ILE A 381 -24.84 5.16 4.41
N GLU A 382 -25.32 6.41 4.36
CA GLU A 382 -25.63 7.11 3.12
C GLU A 382 -24.38 7.30 2.25
N LYS A 383 -23.26 7.69 2.86
CA LYS A 383 -21.97 7.77 2.13
C LYS A 383 -21.57 6.40 1.57
N SER A 384 -21.69 5.35 2.35
CA SER A 384 -21.39 3.99 1.88
C SER A 384 -22.31 3.57 0.74
N ALA A 385 -23.61 3.91 0.81
CA ALA A 385 -24.60 3.61 -0.22
C ALA A 385 -24.28 4.25 -1.59
N THR A 386 -23.42 5.27 -1.65
CA THR A 386 -22.98 5.86 -2.93
C THR A 386 -22.10 4.92 -3.76
N TYR A 387 -21.60 3.82 -3.17
CA TYR A 387 -20.81 2.81 -3.87
C TYR A 387 -21.58 2.13 -5.01
N PHE A 388 -22.87 1.90 -4.84
CA PHE A 388 -23.72 1.27 -5.84
C PHE A 388 -24.43 2.29 -6.72
N VAL A 389 -24.52 1.97 -8.02
CA VAL A 389 -25.29 2.73 -9.01
C VAL A 389 -26.16 1.77 -9.80
N ILE A 390 -27.25 2.28 -10.38
CA ILE A 390 -28.08 1.56 -11.34
C ILE A 390 -27.80 2.14 -12.72
N GLU A 391 -27.18 1.36 -13.59
CA GLU A 391 -26.91 1.71 -14.99
C GLU A 391 -27.57 0.63 -15.89
N ASP A 392 -28.34 1.05 -16.85
CA ASP A 392 -29.08 0.15 -17.78
C ASP A 392 -29.91 -0.95 -17.08
N GLY A 393 -30.52 -0.61 -15.94
CA GLY A 393 -31.31 -1.54 -15.13
C GLY A 393 -30.50 -2.59 -14.34
N LYS A 394 -29.19 -2.47 -14.31
CA LYS A 394 -28.29 -3.34 -13.54
C LYS A 394 -27.59 -2.56 -12.43
N ILE A 395 -27.37 -3.24 -11.30
CA ILE A 395 -26.59 -2.65 -10.21
C ILE A 395 -25.12 -2.80 -10.55
N GLY A 396 -24.38 -1.69 -10.54
CA GLY A 396 -22.96 -1.61 -10.78
C GLY A 396 -22.25 -0.84 -9.65
N ILE A 397 -20.95 -0.59 -9.84
CA ILE A 397 -20.10 0.17 -8.92
C ILE A 397 -19.94 1.59 -9.45
N ASN A 398 -20.10 2.58 -8.58
CA ASN A 398 -19.87 3.97 -8.90
C ASN A 398 -18.41 4.21 -9.32
N LYS A 399 -18.22 4.90 -10.43
CA LYS A 399 -16.89 5.19 -11.03
C LYS A 399 -15.94 5.93 -10.08
N ASP A 400 -16.46 6.70 -9.14
CA ASP A 400 -15.66 7.39 -8.13
C ASP A 400 -14.87 6.42 -7.23
N PHE A 401 -15.32 5.18 -7.11
CA PHE A 401 -14.59 4.11 -6.39
C PHE A 401 -13.63 3.31 -7.29
N LEU A 402 -13.60 3.59 -8.58
CA LEU A 402 -12.77 2.89 -9.56
C LEU A 402 -11.67 3.77 -10.15
N HIS A 403 -11.83 5.08 -10.10
CA HIS A 403 -10.91 6.06 -10.71
C HIS A 403 -10.56 7.17 -9.73
N PRO A 404 -9.32 7.68 -9.75
CA PRO A 404 -8.17 7.26 -10.57
C PRO A 404 -7.51 5.96 -10.12
N LYS A 405 -7.87 5.47 -8.92
CA LYS A 405 -7.41 4.23 -8.29
C LYS A 405 -8.62 3.41 -7.83
N VAL A 406 -8.56 2.10 -7.97
CA VAL A 406 -9.59 1.19 -7.42
C VAL A 406 -9.56 1.26 -5.89
N GLN A 407 -10.69 1.62 -5.28
CA GLN A 407 -10.82 1.90 -3.84
C GLN A 407 -12.03 1.19 -3.22
N HIS A 408 -12.23 -0.08 -3.52
CA HIS A 408 -13.30 -0.87 -2.92
C HIS A 408 -13.23 -0.90 -1.39
N TYR A 409 -12.05 -0.74 -0.82
CA TYR A 409 -11.82 -0.61 0.63
C TYR A 409 -12.43 0.65 1.25
N ASN A 410 -12.95 1.57 0.45
CA ASN A 410 -13.70 2.75 0.90
C ASN A 410 -15.22 2.51 0.97
N TYR A 411 -15.70 1.31 0.65
CA TYR A 411 -17.07 0.88 0.90
C TYR A 411 -17.14 0.13 2.23
N ASP A 412 -17.86 0.68 3.21
CA ASP A 412 -18.07 0.04 4.50
C ASP A 412 -19.45 -0.63 4.57
N THR A 413 -19.51 -1.80 5.19
CA THR A 413 -20.71 -2.45 5.67
C THR A 413 -20.90 -2.14 7.15
N PHE A 414 -22.13 -2.31 7.67
CA PHE A 414 -22.45 -1.98 9.06
C PHE A 414 -23.06 -3.17 9.77
N GLY A 415 -22.64 -3.41 11.00
CA GLY A 415 -23.12 -4.48 11.90
C GLY A 415 -23.65 -3.93 13.21
N GLY A 416 -24.36 -4.77 13.98
CA GLY A 416 -25.02 -4.37 15.23
C GLY A 416 -26.36 -3.65 15.03
N LEU A 417 -26.81 -3.52 13.76
CA LEU A 417 -28.10 -2.92 13.41
C LEU A 417 -28.72 -3.58 12.20
N GLU A 418 -30.02 -3.40 12.05
CA GLU A 418 -30.76 -3.67 10.81
C GLU A 418 -30.94 -2.36 10.04
N TYR A 419 -30.61 -2.36 8.76
CA TYR A 419 -30.83 -1.20 7.90
C TYR A 419 -31.21 -1.62 6.49
N LYS A 420 -31.90 -0.74 5.78
CA LYS A 420 -32.30 -0.95 4.39
C LYS A 420 -31.91 0.24 3.55
N ILE A 421 -31.29 -0.06 2.41
CA ILE A 421 -30.91 0.91 1.38
C ILE A 421 -31.81 0.70 0.15
N ASP A 422 -32.34 1.78 -0.40
CA ASP A 422 -33.08 1.81 -1.66
C ASP A 422 -32.22 2.52 -2.72
N LEU A 423 -31.64 1.75 -3.61
CA LEU A 423 -30.73 2.24 -4.66
C LEU A 423 -31.46 3.04 -5.77
N SER A 424 -32.80 3.01 -5.81
CA SER A 424 -33.55 3.79 -6.77
C SER A 424 -33.68 5.27 -6.40
N ARG A 425 -33.31 5.63 -5.15
CA ARG A 425 -33.30 7.00 -4.64
C ARG A 425 -32.02 7.73 -4.97
N ASP A 426 -32.04 9.03 -4.85
CA ASP A 426 -30.88 9.88 -5.01
C ASP A 426 -29.79 9.58 -3.96
N PHE A 427 -28.54 9.88 -4.25
CA PHE A 427 -27.46 9.79 -3.29
C PHE A 427 -27.78 10.63 -2.05
N TYR A 428 -27.42 10.10 -0.87
CA TYR A 428 -27.67 10.68 0.45
C TYR A 428 -29.16 10.74 0.87
N ASP A 429 -30.05 10.01 0.18
CA ASP A 429 -31.46 9.75 0.58
C ASP A 429 -31.85 8.28 0.40
N ARG A 430 -30.89 7.38 0.47
CA ARG A 430 -31.04 5.94 0.20
C ARG A 430 -31.41 5.09 1.41
N VAL A 431 -31.11 5.57 2.62
CA VAL A 431 -31.43 4.85 3.86
C VAL A 431 -32.92 4.94 4.15
N VAL A 432 -33.60 3.79 4.09
CA VAL A 432 -35.04 3.68 4.29
C VAL A 432 -35.37 3.59 5.78
N TYR A 433 -34.64 2.78 6.52
CA TYR A 433 -34.72 2.65 8.00
C TYR A 433 -33.40 2.16 8.57
N MET A 434 -33.23 2.43 9.87
CA MET A 434 -32.17 1.88 10.72
C MET A 434 -32.81 1.47 12.04
N LYS A 435 -32.56 0.22 12.49
CA LYS A 435 -33.10 -0.33 13.73
C LYS A 435 -32.02 -1.04 14.54
N LYS A 436 -32.11 -0.94 15.86
CA LYS A 436 -31.35 -1.75 16.80
C LYS A 436 -32.34 -2.51 17.69
N ASP A 437 -32.21 -3.81 17.77
CA ASP A 437 -33.08 -4.69 18.59
C ASP A 437 -34.59 -4.49 18.28
N GLY A 438 -34.92 -4.22 17.01
CA GLY A 438 -36.29 -3.97 16.52
C GLY A 438 -36.82 -2.55 16.70
N GLU A 439 -36.12 -1.68 17.44
CA GLU A 439 -36.48 -0.28 17.66
C GLU A 439 -35.75 0.65 16.67
N ASP A 440 -36.43 1.71 16.23
CA ASP A 440 -35.82 2.71 15.35
C ASP A 440 -34.68 3.45 16.07
N ILE A 441 -33.57 3.67 15.35
CA ILE A 441 -32.42 4.42 15.89
C ILE A 441 -32.78 5.89 16.03
N SER A 442 -32.67 6.42 17.26
CA SER A 442 -32.88 7.84 17.55
C SER A 442 -31.72 8.68 16.98
N MET A 443 -32.03 9.70 16.19
CA MET A 443 -31.04 10.53 15.49
C MET A 443 -30.14 11.32 16.46
N ASP A 444 -30.70 11.79 17.57
CA ASP A 444 -29.98 12.62 18.56
C ASP A 444 -29.24 11.82 19.65
N LYS A 445 -29.55 10.54 19.79
CA LYS A 445 -28.91 9.68 20.80
C LYS A 445 -27.47 9.37 20.43
N ILE A 446 -26.60 9.38 21.41
CA ILE A 446 -25.20 8.98 21.26
C ILE A 446 -25.11 7.46 21.39
N TYR A 447 -24.42 6.86 20.44
CA TYR A 447 -24.07 5.44 20.36
C TYR A 447 -22.57 5.30 20.19
N THR A 448 -22.07 4.09 20.28
CA THR A 448 -20.69 3.74 20.00
C THR A 448 -20.57 2.93 18.72
N ILE A 449 -19.56 3.23 17.89
CA ILE A 449 -19.24 2.49 16.69
C ILE A 449 -17.76 2.09 16.68
N VAL A 450 -17.49 0.81 16.45
CA VAL A 450 -16.12 0.32 16.22
C VAL A 450 -15.79 0.29 14.73
N LEU A 451 -14.62 0.77 14.39
CA LEU A 451 -14.07 0.78 13.02
C LEU A 451 -12.55 0.71 13.08
N ASN A 452 -11.89 0.45 11.96
CA ASN A 452 -10.45 0.40 11.92
C ASN A 452 -9.81 1.80 12.09
N ASN A 453 -8.54 1.82 12.55
CA ASN A 453 -7.79 3.06 12.80
C ASN A 453 -7.67 3.93 11.54
N TYR A 454 -7.49 3.34 10.36
CA TYR A 454 -7.44 4.07 9.10
C TYR A 454 -8.74 4.85 8.85
N ARG A 455 -9.90 4.19 9.00
CA ARG A 455 -11.21 4.83 8.83
C ARG A 455 -11.47 5.92 9.88
N ALA A 456 -11.09 5.67 11.12
CA ALA A 456 -11.27 6.62 12.22
C ALA A 456 -10.41 7.89 12.04
N SER A 457 -9.23 7.77 11.44
CA SER A 457 -8.29 8.87 11.24
C SER A 457 -8.52 9.61 9.93
N ASN A 458 -8.79 8.89 8.83
CA ASN A 458 -9.03 9.49 7.51
C ASN A 458 -10.51 9.88 7.31
N THR A 459 -10.92 10.96 7.96
CA THR A 459 -12.32 11.45 7.91
C THR A 459 -12.69 12.16 6.60
N SER A 460 -11.77 12.32 5.65
CA SER A 460 -12.08 12.90 4.34
C SER A 460 -13.02 12.00 3.53
N ILE A 461 -12.92 10.68 3.70
CA ILE A 461 -13.77 9.69 3.02
C ILE A 461 -15.15 9.58 3.68
N TYR A 462 -15.18 9.59 5.01
CA TYR A 462 -16.42 9.57 5.81
C TYR A 462 -16.46 10.81 6.73
N PRO A 463 -16.93 11.96 6.22
CA PRO A 463 -17.00 13.21 7.01
C PRO A 463 -17.84 13.09 8.28
N ALA A 464 -18.79 12.14 8.33
CA ALA A 464 -19.61 11.83 9.50
C ALA A 464 -18.76 11.54 10.75
N TYR A 465 -17.58 10.95 10.61
CA TYR A 465 -16.70 10.64 11.74
C TYR A 465 -15.82 11.82 12.18
N LYS A 466 -15.80 12.93 11.42
CA LYS A 466 -14.98 14.10 11.76
C LYS A 466 -15.38 14.68 13.11
N GLY A 467 -14.37 14.82 13.99
CA GLY A 467 -14.55 15.37 15.34
C GLY A 467 -15.31 14.46 16.31
N CYS A 468 -15.58 13.19 15.94
CA CYS A 468 -16.12 12.21 16.85
C CYS A 468 -15.08 11.85 17.91
N LYS A 469 -15.54 11.69 19.17
CA LYS A 469 -14.65 11.36 20.28
C LYS A 469 -14.28 9.90 20.24
N VAL A 470 -12.99 9.60 20.30
CA VAL A 470 -12.47 8.23 20.52
C VAL A 470 -12.64 7.90 22.00
N VAL A 471 -13.35 6.81 22.30
CA VAL A 471 -13.62 6.38 23.68
C VAL A 471 -12.87 5.11 24.07
N LYS A 472 -12.39 4.34 23.08
CA LYS A 472 -11.58 3.15 23.30
C LYS A 472 -10.67 2.90 22.09
N GLU A 473 -9.45 2.49 22.34
CA GLU A 473 -8.52 1.98 21.33
C GLU A 473 -8.16 0.52 21.65
N ILE A 474 -8.11 -0.32 20.63
CA ILE A 474 -7.73 -1.73 20.74
C ILE A 474 -6.50 -1.90 19.88
N ASN A 475 -5.33 -2.00 20.53
CA ASN A 475 -4.01 -1.99 19.91
C ASN A 475 -3.55 -3.39 19.44
N LEU A 476 -4.48 -4.29 19.20
CA LEU A 476 -4.25 -5.53 18.45
C LEU A 476 -4.71 -5.32 17.02
N ASP A 477 -3.97 -5.82 16.07
CA ASP A 477 -4.47 -5.76 14.71
C ASP A 477 -5.61 -6.78 14.50
N MET A 478 -6.44 -6.53 13.49
CA MET A 478 -7.64 -7.31 13.24
C MET A 478 -7.33 -8.78 12.91
N SER A 479 -6.13 -9.08 12.41
CA SER A 479 -5.70 -10.46 12.15
C SER A 479 -5.22 -11.19 13.42
N GLU A 480 -4.94 -10.46 14.50
CA GLU A 480 -4.57 -11.02 15.80
C GLU A 480 -5.78 -11.24 16.73
N ILE A 481 -6.88 -10.54 16.47
CA ILE A 481 -8.15 -10.65 17.17
C ILE A 481 -8.91 -11.89 16.74
#